data_2f044206b4331b9d6d2d0f74b22106bd
#
_entry.id   2f044206b4331b9d6d2d0f74b22106bd
#
_cell.length_a   1.000
_cell.length_b   1.000
_cell.length_c   1.000
_cell.angle_alpha   90.00
_cell.angle_beta   90.00
_cell.angle_gamma   90.00
#
_symmetry.space_group_name_H-M   'P 1'
#
loop_
_entity.id
_entity.type
_entity.pdbx_description
1 polymer ?
#
loop_
_entity_poly.entity_id
_entity_poly.type
_entity_poly.pdbx_seq_one_letter_code
_entity_poly.pdbx_strand_id
1 'polypeptide(L)'
;MIIFSKTKWLGLGALIVAMPVAADPRESRADDPSCTRGGLPAILVHVAGLKNGAGKVRVQAYGPGAANYLKKGAWAGRVDVPLGGRRRLDICLPLPSAGQYSVAVRHDANANHKSDWNDGAGFSRNPRLSLIGRPSFGQTAVAVRGGPTRVNVVINYRRGMTVGPIG
;
A
#
# COMPACT_ATOMS: atom_id res chain seq x y z
N MET A 1 62.99 -7.04 41.35
CA MET A 1 62.17 -8.19 40.93
C MET A 1 60.74 -7.73 40.91
N ILE A 2 60.26 -7.32 39.71
CA ILE A 2 58.97 -6.67 39.53
C ILE A 2 58.04 -7.69 38.87
N ILE A 3 56.95 -8.04 39.56
CA ILE A 3 55.97 -9.03 39.12
C ILE A 3 54.83 -8.26 38.43
N PHE A 4 54.69 -8.42 37.10
CA PHE A 4 53.56 -7.91 36.34
C PHE A 4 52.36 -8.85 36.45
N SER A 5 51.30 -8.41 37.13
CA SER A 5 50.01 -9.08 37.17
C SER A 5 49.25 -8.83 35.85
N LYS A 6 48.90 -9.90 35.11
CA LYS A 6 48.07 -9.83 33.89
C LYS A 6 46.60 -9.86 34.29
N THR A 7 45.94 -8.70 34.26
CA THR A 7 44.50 -8.60 34.42
C THR A 7 43.81 -9.07 33.14
N LYS A 8 43.07 -10.20 33.19
CA LYS A 8 42.21 -10.66 32.08
C LYS A 8 40.93 -9.85 32.08
N TRP A 9 40.72 -9.08 31.03
CA TRP A 9 39.43 -8.45 30.75
C TRP A 9 38.48 -9.50 30.15
N LEU A 10 37.46 -9.92 30.93
CA LEU A 10 36.31 -10.66 30.38
C LEU A 10 35.41 -9.66 29.70
N GLY A 11 35.41 -9.68 28.37
CA GLY A 11 34.44 -8.93 27.55
C GLY A 11 33.06 -9.51 27.71
N LEU A 12 32.16 -8.76 28.34
CA LEU A 12 30.74 -9.08 28.43
C LEU A 12 30.13 -8.73 27.06
N GLY A 13 30.00 -9.71 26.17
CA GLY A 13 29.29 -9.55 24.90
C GLY A 13 27.80 -9.37 25.16
N ALA A 14 27.28 -8.17 24.95
CA ALA A 14 25.86 -7.92 24.98
C ALA A 14 25.21 -8.62 23.77
N LEU A 15 24.45 -9.67 24.02
CA LEU A 15 23.62 -10.33 23.04
C LEU A 15 22.45 -9.39 22.72
N ILE A 16 22.49 -8.69 21.57
CA ILE A 16 21.36 -7.92 21.07
C ILE A 16 20.36 -8.94 20.50
N VAL A 17 19.36 -9.29 21.29
CA VAL A 17 18.21 -10.07 20.81
C VAL A 17 17.36 -9.14 19.95
N ALA A 18 17.46 -9.27 18.63
CA ALA A 18 16.56 -8.60 17.70
C ALA A 18 15.15 -9.18 17.89
N MET A 19 14.27 -8.42 18.54
CA MET A 19 12.86 -8.80 18.61
C MET A 19 12.26 -8.69 17.21
N PRO A 20 11.54 -9.71 16.72
CA PRO A 20 10.82 -9.59 15.46
C PRO A 20 9.76 -8.49 15.60
N VAL A 21 9.81 -7.48 14.73
CA VAL A 21 8.74 -6.50 14.61
C VAL A 21 7.51 -7.26 14.13
N ALA A 22 6.48 -7.34 14.96
CA ALA A 22 5.21 -7.94 14.58
C ALA A 22 4.64 -7.15 13.39
N ALA A 23 4.43 -7.82 12.26
CA ALA A 23 3.77 -7.20 11.10
C ALA A 23 2.34 -6.82 11.49
N ASP A 24 1.87 -5.62 11.08
CA ASP A 24 0.48 -5.21 11.27
C ASP A 24 -0.41 -6.20 10.49
N PRO A 25 -1.36 -6.91 11.14
CA PRO A 25 -2.21 -7.89 10.46
C PRO A 25 -3.07 -7.29 9.34
N ARG A 26 -3.14 -5.95 9.24
CA ARG A 26 -3.78 -5.23 8.14
C ARG A 26 -2.85 -4.97 6.95
N GLU A 27 -1.55 -5.25 7.09
CA GLU A 27 -0.60 -5.19 5.99
C GLU A 27 -0.53 -6.55 5.29
N SER A 28 -0.99 -6.59 4.05
CA SER A 28 -1.09 -7.80 3.24
C SER A 28 0.06 -7.90 2.25
N ARG A 29 0.26 -9.09 1.70
CA ARG A 29 1.24 -9.33 0.62
C ARG A 29 0.58 -9.13 -0.73
N ALA A 30 1.36 -8.69 -1.71
CA ALA A 30 0.88 -8.47 -3.08
C ALA A 30 0.35 -9.75 -3.75
N ASP A 31 0.88 -10.90 -3.34
CA ASP A 31 0.59 -12.25 -3.85
C ASP A 31 -0.22 -13.10 -2.86
N ASP A 32 -1.01 -12.47 -1.99
CA ASP A 32 -1.80 -13.17 -0.97
C ASP A 32 -2.75 -14.19 -1.62
N PRO A 33 -2.76 -15.45 -1.13
CA PRO A 33 -3.57 -16.52 -1.70
C PRO A 33 -5.09 -16.32 -1.57
N SER A 34 -5.57 -15.36 -0.78
CA SER A 34 -6.99 -15.02 -0.70
C SER A 34 -7.60 -14.61 -2.04
N CYS A 35 -6.77 -14.10 -2.96
CA CYS A 35 -7.23 -13.75 -4.30
C CYS A 35 -7.26 -14.92 -5.30
N THR A 36 -6.65 -16.05 -4.96
CA THR A 36 -6.60 -17.25 -5.84
C THR A 36 -7.46 -18.39 -5.34
N ARG A 37 -7.54 -18.59 -4.02
CA ARG A 37 -8.28 -19.73 -3.43
C ARG A 37 -9.78 -19.51 -3.33
N GLY A 38 -10.25 -18.25 -3.42
CA GLY A 38 -11.66 -17.92 -3.23
C GLY A 38 -12.14 -18.07 -1.79
N GLY A 39 -13.43 -17.78 -1.57
CA GLY A 39 -14.10 -17.98 -0.27
C GLY A 39 -13.91 -16.87 0.76
N LEU A 40 -12.90 -16.05 0.66
CA LEU A 40 -12.69 -14.90 1.54
C LEU A 40 -12.86 -13.60 0.78
N PRO A 41 -13.41 -12.55 1.41
CA PRO A 41 -13.48 -11.21 0.82
C PRO A 41 -12.08 -10.70 0.51
N ALA A 42 -11.83 -10.32 -0.73
CA ALA A 42 -10.56 -9.74 -1.17
C ALA A 42 -10.78 -8.81 -2.36
N ILE A 43 -9.83 -7.93 -2.61
CA ILE A 43 -9.77 -7.12 -3.83
C ILE A 43 -8.49 -7.47 -4.58
N LEU A 44 -8.62 -7.87 -5.84
CA LEU A 44 -7.50 -7.98 -6.77
C LEU A 44 -7.39 -6.66 -7.55
N VAL A 45 -6.42 -5.83 -7.18
CA VAL A 45 -6.20 -4.51 -7.76
C VAL A 45 -5.22 -4.60 -8.92
N HIS A 46 -5.71 -4.34 -10.15
CA HIS A 46 -4.86 -4.15 -11.31
C HIS A 46 -4.44 -2.68 -11.41
N VAL A 47 -3.15 -2.41 -11.20
CA VAL A 47 -2.57 -1.04 -11.24
C VAL A 47 -1.90 -0.82 -12.58
N ALA A 48 -2.32 0.24 -13.28
CA ALA A 48 -1.80 0.66 -14.58
C ALA A 48 -1.50 2.17 -14.62
N GLY A 49 -0.86 2.64 -15.70
CA GLY A 49 -0.57 4.07 -15.88
C GLY A 49 0.58 4.57 -15.00
N LEU A 50 1.47 3.69 -14.54
CA LEU A 50 2.68 4.08 -13.80
C LEU A 50 3.67 4.79 -14.73
N LYS A 51 4.13 5.99 -14.36
CA LYS A 51 5.06 6.79 -15.18
C LYS A 51 6.41 6.12 -15.40
N ASN A 52 6.85 5.33 -14.42
CA ASN A 52 8.07 4.52 -14.49
C ASN A 52 7.97 3.33 -13.53
N GLY A 53 8.99 2.50 -13.51
CA GLY A 53 9.11 1.34 -12.61
C GLY A 53 9.92 1.62 -11.33
N ALA A 54 10.15 2.89 -10.97
CA ALA A 54 10.89 3.26 -9.77
C ALA A 54 9.97 3.39 -8.56
N GLY A 55 10.56 3.33 -7.36
CA GLY A 55 9.83 3.52 -6.11
C GLY A 55 8.93 2.35 -5.76
N LYS A 56 7.74 2.65 -5.20
CA LYS A 56 6.78 1.66 -4.74
C LYS A 56 5.34 2.09 -4.97
N VAL A 57 4.45 1.11 -5.02
CA VAL A 57 3.00 1.30 -5.03
C VAL A 57 2.45 0.94 -3.66
N ARG A 58 1.64 1.83 -3.10
CA ARG A 58 0.83 1.58 -1.92
C ARG A 58 -0.62 1.42 -2.34
N VAL A 59 -1.25 0.33 -1.94
CA VAL A 59 -2.69 0.09 -2.08
C VAL A 59 -3.33 0.08 -0.71
N GLN A 60 -4.44 0.80 -0.55
CA GLN A 60 -5.20 0.85 0.68
C GLN A 60 -6.69 0.70 0.36
N ALA A 61 -7.39 -0.18 1.11
CA ALA A 61 -8.83 -0.28 1.08
C ALA A 61 -9.43 0.37 2.32
N TYR A 62 -10.47 1.17 2.12
CA TYR A 62 -11.23 1.83 3.17
C TYR A 62 -12.67 1.33 3.14
N GLY A 63 -13.18 0.87 4.28
CA GLY A 63 -14.49 0.27 4.45
C GLY A 63 -14.53 -0.71 5.63
N PRO A 64 -15.65 -1.45 5.80
CA PRO A 64 -16.87 -1.29 5.03
C PRO A 64 -17.57 0.04 5.36
N GLY A 65 -18.06 0.71 4.31
CA GLY A 65 -18.72 2.00 4.43
C GLY A 65 -17.80 3.22 4.50
N ALA A 66 -18.38 4.43 4.53
CA ALA A 66 -17.68 5.70 4.35
C ALA A 66 -16.99 6.25 5.60
N ALA A 67 -17.31 5.75 6.80
CA ALA A 67 -16.94 6.36 8.07
C ALA A 67 -15.44 6.61 8.26
N ASN A 68 -14.61 5.72 7.70
CA ASN A 68 -13.14 5.77 7.83
C ASN A 68 -12.43 6.15 6.53
N TYR A 69 -13.18 6.61 5.53
CA TYR A 69 -12.63 6.90 4.21
C TYR A 69 -11.52 7.94 4.27
N LEU A 70 -10.36 7.57 3.73
CA LEU A 70 -9.11 8.35 3.68
C LEU A 70 -8.59 8.89 5.02
N LYS A 71 -9.10 8.40 6.14
CA LYS A 71 -8.53 8.70 7.45
C LYS A 71 -7.20 7.96 7.64
N LYS A 72 -6.20 8.64 8.17
CA LYS A 72 -4.88 8.05 8.44
C LYS A 72 -5.02 6.89 9.44
N GLY A 73 -4.45 5.74 9.10
CA GLY A 73 -4.47 4.55 9.96
C GLY A 73 -5.78 3.76 9.95
N ALA A 74 -6.83 4.23 9.25
CA ALA A 74 -8.14 3.62 9.28
C ALA A 74 -8.47 2.76 8.04
N TRP A 75 -7.46 2.28 7.34
CA TRP A 75 -7.64 1.32 6.25
C TRP A 75 -8.05 -0.06 6.80
N ALA A 76 -8.89 -0.77 6.06
CA ALA A 76 -9.27 -2.16 6.34
C ALA A 76 -8.22 -3.15 5.84
N GLY A 77 -7.46 -2.76 4.80
CA GLY A 77 -6.33 -3.52 4.26
C GLY A 77 -5.34 -2.57 3.60
N ARG A 78 -4.05 -2.91 3.68
CA ARG A 78 -2.96 -2.15 3.05
C ARG A 78 -1.85 -3.08 2.61
N VAL A 79 -1.25 -2.74 1.46
CA VAL A 79 -0.02 -3.37 0.96
C VAL A 79 0.88 -2.33 0.31
N ASP A 80 2.18 -2.44 0.55
CA ASP A 80 3.22 -1.64 -0.09
C ASP A 80 4.09 -2.58 -0.95
N VAL A 81 4.20 -2.32 -2.25
CA VAL A 81 4.93 -3.16 -3.21
C VAL A 81 6.02 -2.37 -3.89
N PRO A 82 7.30 -2.73 -3.75
CA PRO A 82 8.37 -2.17 -4.57
C PRO A 82 8.13 -2.48 -6.05
N LEU A 83 8.33 -1.51 -6.93
CA LEU A 83 8.06 -1.69 -8.35
C LEU A 83 9.10 -2.57 -9.06
N GLY A 84 10.37 -2.44 -8.75
CA GLY A 84 11.42 -3.28 -9.34
C GLY A 84 11.45 -3.25 -10.87
N GLY A 85 11.23 -2.08 -11.48
CA GLY A 85 11.18 -1.91 -12.92
C GLY A 85 9.78 -2.10 -13.55
N ARG A 86 8.81 -2.67 -12.84
CA ARG A 86 7.45 -2.95 -13.35
C ARG A 86 6.65 -1.66 -13.51
N ARG A 87 5.86 -1.59 -14.58
CA ARG A 87 4.95 -0.47 -14.86
C ARG A 87 3.47 -0.85 -14.78
N ARG A 88 3.19 -2.12 -14.48
CA ARG A 88 1.86 -2.68 -14.19
C ARG A 88 2.04 -3.78 -13.16
N LEU A 89 1.06 -3.96 -12.30
CA LEU A 89 1.07 -5.04 -11.33
C LEU A 89 -0.34 -5.37 -10.86
N ASP A 90 -0.53 -6.62 -10.48
CA ASP A 90 -1.71 -7.11 -9.80
C ASP A 90 -1.37 -7.27 -8.31
N ILE A 91 -2.22 -6.75 -7.45
CA ILE A 91 -1.99 -6.72 -6.01
C ILE A 91 -3.23 -7.28 -5.32
N CYS A 92 -3.06 -8.35 -4.59
CA CYS A 92 -4.12 -8.91 -3.76
C CYS A 92 -4.21 -8.17 -2.42
N LEU A 93 -5.42 -7.79 -2.04
CA LEU A 93 -5.71 -7.12 -0.79
C LEU A 93 -6.84 -7.87 -0.08
N PRO A 94 -6.53 -8.78 0.87
CA PRO A 94 -7.52 -9.42 1.71
C PRO A 94 -8.29 -8.41 2.54
N LEU A 95 -9.57 -8.69 2.79
CA LEU A 95 -10.45 -7.82 3.55
C LEU A 95 -11.12 -8.57 4.70
N PRO A 96 -11.44 -7.89 5.81
CA PRO A 96 -12.00 -8.55 6.99
C PRO A 96 -13.45 -9.03 6.79
N SER A 97 -14.19 -8.43 5.86
CA SER A 97 -15.60 -8.77 5.61
C SER A 97 -16.06 -8.35 4.22
N ALA A 98 -17.19 -8.87 3.77
CA ALA A 98 -17.92 -8.32 2.63
C ALA A 98 -18.45 -6.90 2.95
N GLY A 99 -18.66 -6.08 1.92
CA GLY A 99 -19.14 -4.72 2.09
C GLY A 99 -18.79 -3.78 0.95
N GLN A 100 -19.03 -2.49 1.17
CA GLN A 100 -18.64 -1.43 0.23
C GLN A 100 -17.26 -0.89 0.62
N TYR A 101 -16.31 -0.96 -0.32
CA TYR A 101 -14.94 -0.49 -0.10
C TYR A 101 -14.52 0.49 -1.19
N SER A 102 -13.72 1.46 -0.80
CA SER A 102 -12.97 2.31 -1.72
C SER A 102 -11.51 1.90 -1.72
N VAL A 103 -10.91 1.76 -2.89
CA VAL A 103 -9.47 1.52 -3.04
C VAL A 103 -8.77 2.81 -3.41
N ALA A 104 -7.75 3.17 -2.67
CA ALA A 104 -6.81 4.25 -2.99
C ALA A 104 -5.44 3.65 -3.28
N VAL A 105 -4.84 4.09 -4.38
CA VAL A 105 -3.50 3.67 -4.81
C VAL A 105 -2.60 4.89 -4.90
N ARG A 106 -1.39 4.80 -4.35
CA ARG A 106 -0.35 5.81 -4.49
C ARG A 106 0.90 5.21 -5.11
N HIS A 107 1.43 5.84 -6.12
CA HIS A 107 2.77 5.61 -6.61
C HIS A 107 3.73 6.59 -5.93
N ASP A 108 4.48 6.13 -4.97
CA ASP A 108 5.57 6.83 -4.29
C ASP A 108 6.84 6.64 -5.15
N ALA A 109 7.04 7.56 -6.08
CA ALA A 109 8.00 7.38 -7.18
C ALA A 109 9.46 7.47 -6.75
N ASN A 110 9.74 8.13 -5.62
CA ASN A 110 11.07 8.25 -5.03
C ASN A 110 11.26 7.43 -3.73
N ALA A 111 10.23 6.66 -3.34
CA ALA A 111 10.19 5.81 -2.15
C ALA A 111 10.46 6.56 -0.83
N ASN A 112 10.19 7.86 -0.76
CA ASN A 112 10.43 8.68 0.44
C ASN A 112 9.33 8.58 1.50
N HIS A 113 8.27 7.81 1.24
CA HIS A 113 7.10 7.58 2.10
C HIS A 113 6.19 8.80 2.31
N LYS A 114 6.53 9.94 1.76
CA LYS A 114 5.74 11.17 1.79
C LYS A 114 4.90 11.28 0.53
N SER A 115 3.83 12.07 0.57
CA SER A 115 3.10 12.49 -0.64
C SER A 115 3.72 13.77 -1.15
N ASP A 116 4.25 13.73 -2.34
CA ASP A 116 4.86 14.90 -2.98
C ASP A 116 4.36 15.10 -4.44
N TRP A 117 4.89 16.14 -5.08
CA TRP A 117 4.50 16.53 -6.43
C TRP A 117 4.85 15.49 -7.50
N ASN A 118 5.76 14.61 -7.19
CA ASN A 118 6.28 13.59 -8.08
C ASN A 118 5.46 12.29 -8.03
N ASP A 119 4.62 12.16 -7.00
CA ASP A 119 3.81 10.99 -6.76
C ASP A 119 2.60 10.94 -7.68
N GLY A 120 2.12 9.73 -7.91
CA GLY A 120 0.87 9.49 -8.60
C GLY A 120 -0.20 8.97 -7.65
N ALA A 121 -1.46 9.21 -7.99
CA ALA A 121 -2.60 8.71 -7.25
C ALA A 121 -3.67 8.14 -8.19
N GLY A 122 -4.38 7.12 -7.71
CA GLY A 122 -5.53 6.55 -8.39
C GLY A 122 -6.54 6.00 -7.39
N PHE A 123 -7.76 5.81 -7.83
CA PHE A 123 -8.83 5.27 -7.01
C PHE A 123 -9.65 4.24 -7.80
N SER A 124 -10.29 3.32 -7.08
CA SER A 124 -11.31 2.46 -7.68
C SER A 124 -12.35 3.29 -8.44
N ARG A 125 -12.88 2.72 -9.53
CA ARG A 125 -13.80 3.37 -10.49
C ARG A 125 -13.20 4.56 -11.26
N ASN A 126 -11.92 4.87 -11.08
CA ASN A 126 -11.17 5.89 -11.82
C ASN A 126 -11.91 7.23 -11.95
N PRO A 127 -12.35 7.87 -10.86
CA PRO A 127 -13.00 9.18 -10.95
C PRO A 127 -12.01 10.21 -11.48
N ARG A 128 -12.53 11.28 -12.10
CA ARG A 128 -11.69 12.43 -12.46
C ARG A 128 -11.08 13.02 -11.21
N LEU A 129 -9.75 13.19 -11.22
CA LEU A 129 -9.03 13.83 -10.13
C LEU A 129 -8.74 15.29 -10.46
N SER A 130 -8.65 16.11 -9.43
CA SER A 130 -8.29 17.53 -9.53
C SER A 130 -7.16 17.87 -8.56
N LEU A 131 -6.56 19.05 -8.70
CA LEU A 131 -5.56 19.54 -7.75
C LEU A 131 -6.16 19.87 -6.38
N ILE A 132 -7.45 20.17 -6.37
CA ILE A 132 -8.19 20.59 -5.17
C ILE A 132 -9.27 19.55 -4.90
N GLY A 133 -9.27 19.03 -3.68
CA GLY A 133 -10.25 18.04 -3.25
C GLY A 133 -9.84 16.58 -3.50
N ARG A 134 -10.67 15.70 -2.99
CA ARG A 134 -10.53 14.24 -3.13
C ARG A 134 -11.86 13.67 -3.58
N PRO A 135 -11.90 12.57 -4.35
CA PRO A 135 -13.15 11.95 -4.70
C PRO A 135 -13.90 11.50 -3.44
N SER A 136 -15.20 11.55 -3.44
CA SER A 136 -16.03 11.04 -2.35
C SER A 136 -15.98 9.51 -2.29
N PHE A 137 -16.37 8.94 -1.14
CA PHE A 137 -16.49 7.48 -1.01
C PHE A 137 -17.44 6.90 -2.06
N GLY A 138 -18.60 7.51 -2.29
CA GLY A 138 -19.57 7.02 -3.28
C GLY A 138 -19.05 7.03 -4.72
N GLN A 139 -18.13 7.94 -5.07
CA GLN A 139 -17.50 7.97 -6.40
C GLN A 139 -16.49 6.82 -6.59
N THR A 140 -16.00 6.24 -5.52
CA THR A 140 -14.92 5.24 -5.54
C THR A 140 -15.34 3.88 -4.99
N ALA A 141 -16.52 3.77 -4.35
CA ALA A 141 -16.98 2.55 -3.70
C ALA A 141 -17.25 1.42 -4.70
N VAL A 142 -16.77 0.23 -4.36
CA VAL A 142 -17.01 -1.02 -5.05
C VAL A 142 -17.58 -2.05 -4.06
N ALA A 143 -18.52 -2.87 -4.51
CA ALA A 143 -19.09 -3.93 -3.70
C ALA A 143 -18.16 -5.14 -3.68
N VAL A 144 -17.73 -5.57 -2.49
CA VAL A 144 -16.98 -6.81 -2.26
C VAL A 144 -17.88 -7.81 -1.59
N ARG A 145 -17.89 -9.03 -2.13
CA ARG A 145 -18.70 -10.17 -1.64
C ARG A 145 -17.77 -11.25 -1.07
N GLY A 146 -18.25 -12.48 -1.00
CA GLY A 146 -17.53 -13.63 -0.43
C GLY A 146 -16.39 -14.19 -1.28
N GLY A 147 -15.80 -13.41 -2.18
CA GLY A 147 -14.67 -13.81 -3.03
C GLY A 147 -13.92 -12.59 -3.57
N PRO A 148 -12.83 -12.82 -4.32
CA PRO A 148 -12.03 -11.73 -4.86
C PRO A 148 -12.80 -10.87 -5.87
N THR A 149 -12.79 -9.56 -5.64
CA THR A 149 -13.37 -8.56 -6.53
C THR A 149 -12.26 -7.90 -7.33
N ARG A 150 -12.35 -7.92 -8.67
CA ARG A 150 -11.36 -7.26 -9.54
C ARG A 150 -11.63 -5.77 -9.62
N VAL A 151 -10.57 -4.97 -9.46
CA VAL A 151 -10.63 -3.51 -9.50
C VAL A 151 -9.47 -2.98 -10.33
N ASN A 152 -9.77 -2.25 -11.40
CA ASN A 152 -8.75 -1.58 -12.21
C ASN A 152 -8.54 -0.16 -11.69
N VAL A 153 -7.28 0.22 -11.45
CA VAL A 153 -6.90 1.57 -11.03
C VAL A 153 -5.83 2.12 -11.97
N VAL A 154 -6.15 3.25 -12.58
CA VAL A 154 -5.21 4.03 -13.41
C VAL A 154 -4.60 5.13 -12.58
N ILE A 155 -3.28 5.20 -12.56
CA ILE A 155 -2.55 6.21 -11.80
C ILE A 155 -2.53 7.53 -12.59
N ASN A 156 -2.91 8.59 -11.89
CA ASN A 156 -2.90 9.95 -12.38
C ASN A 156 -1.75 10.72 -11.74
N TYR A 157 -1.14 11.62 -12.50
CA TYR A 157 -0.06 12.48 -12.05
C TYR A 157 -0.40 13.94 -12.31
N ARG A 158 0.20 14.80 -11.52
CA ARG A 158 0.13 16.22 -11.76
C ARG A 158 0.96 16.60 -13.00
N ARG A 159 0.39 17.43 -13.86
CA ARG A 159 1.01 18.04 -15.04
C ARG A 159 0.66 19.53 -15.05
N GLY A 160 1.54 20.36 -14.45
CA GLY A 160 1.24 21.78 -14.26
C GLY A 160 0.00 21.97 -13.40
N MET A 161 -1.04 22.58 -13.99
CA MET A 161 -2.33 22.85 -13.33
C MET A 161 -3.38 21.74 -13.54
N THR A 162 -3.02 20.62 -14.12
CA THR A 162 -3.94 19.51 -14.37
C THR A 162 -3.49 18.23 -13.68
N VAL A 163 -4.42 17.31 -13.48
CA VAL A 163 -4.17 15.95 -12.99
C VAL A 163 -4.80 14.96 -13.96
N GLY A 164 -4.02 13.98 -14.40
CA GLY A 164 -4.53 12.97 -15.32
C GLY A 164 -3.55 11.80 -15.51
N PRO A 165 -4.00 10.77 -16.23
CA PRO A 165 -3.13 9.66 -16.59
C PRO A 165 -2.02 10.14 -17.53
N ILE A 166 -0.90 9.42 -17.49
CA ILE A 166 0.18 9.58 -18.47
C ILE A 166 -0.16 8.59 -19.60
N GLY A 167 -0.37 9.12 -20.78
CA GLY A 167 -0.62 8.34 -22.00
C GLY A 167 0.62 7.57 -22.44
#